data_a7d6605af1739e710d17c79086ee759e
#
_entry.id   a7d6605af1739e710d17c79086ee759e
#
_cell.length_a   1.000
_cell.length_b   1.000
_cell.length_c   1.000
_cell.angle_alpha   90.00
_cell.angle_beta   90.00
_cell.angle_gamma   90.00
#
_symmetry.space_group_name_H-M   'P 1'
#
loop_
_entity.id
_entity.type
_entity.pdbx_description
1 polymer ?
#
loop_
_entity_poly.entity_id
_entity_poly.type
_entity_poly.pdbx_seq_one_letter_code
_entity_poly.pdbx_strand_id
1 'polypeptide(L)'
;MIRFYNGEMCRAISQDEVEGIRALAQSGDAVACFKMGRLVHSAHDLSASEDYLITAQRWLTKAQQGGVVEADVALAIMMLNGEIEPYNPRKAIGMLEEALKKENEFAAYQQLVNLIYGRFGYKKDIDLAEHILDQLLERSTNPWFYDLKGEVLQERGRFADSEPWLIKAIEGGVTYSYFSLALAQGYDNNFELRDWDAMIETFRKGADEGNTSCLCYFAYNQMDWYKTLGQEQTEERDECRSNIVQVLEECVDGFNGSAAELLGDIYREGLCDVPVDYESAWQCYLRGADYYCLGSCYAKMYDMVLQGQVDRGTNRQEYLEQFAVFGARMRDAHMQDETVRMYRNGRLTRYAAEIEMFHLPEVERRSSENGTLD
;
A
#
# COMPACT_ATOMS: atom_id res chain seq x y z
N MET A 1 -8.32 -3.65 17.45
CA MET A 1 -7.02 -3.13 17.97
C MET A 1 -6.45 -2.21 16.89
N ILE A 2 -6.27 -0.94 17.19
CA ILE A 2 -5.82 0.05 16.20
C ILE A 2 -4.30 -0.02 16.11
N ARG A 3 -3.75 -0.18 14.91
CA ARG A 3 -2.31 -0.14 14.66
C ARG A 3 -1.91 1.25 14.20
N PHE A 4 -0.92 1.80 14.87
CA PHE A 4 -0.47 3.15 14.63
C PHE A 4 0.95 3.15 14.04
N TYR A 5 1.08 3.80 12.90
CA TYR A 5 2.35 4.07 12.24
C TYR A 5 2.66 5.57 12.33
N ASN A 6 3.68 5.92 13.09
CA ASN A 6 4.10 7.32 13.28
C ASN A 6 5.48 7.64 12.69
N GLY A 7 6.03 6.74 11.85
CA GLY A 7 7.40 6.83 11.35
C GLY A 7 8.45 6.31 12.35
N GLU A 8 8.05 5.99 13.58
CA GLU A 8 8.97 5.50 14.61
C GLU A 8 8.69 4.04 15.00
N MET A 9 7.42 3.62 15.06
CA MET A 9 7.03 2.23 15.36
C MET A 9 5.62 1.92 14.88
N CYS A 10 5.43 0.70 14.34
CA CYS A 10 4.12 0.14 14.08
C CYS A 10 3.72 -0.73 15.27
N ARG A 11 2.88 -0.22 16.16
CA ARG A 11 2.37 -0.97 17.31
C ARG A 11 0.87 -0.82 17.46
N ALA A 12 0.27 -1.82 18.04
CA ALA A 12 -1.10 -1.70 18.49
C ALA A 12 -1.18 -0.70 19.65
N ILE A 13 -2.16 0.19 19.60
CA ILE A 13 -2.46 1.11 20.69
C ILE A 13 -3.85 0.85 21.25
N SER A 14 -4.01 1.07 22.55
CA SER A 14 -5.28 0.90 23.23
C SER A 14 -6.21 2.09 22.95
N GLN A 15 -7.50 1.88 23.19
CA GLN A 15 -8.49 2.96 23.11
C GLN A 15 -8.15 4.11 24.08
N ASP A 16 -7.65 3.80 25.27
CA ASP A 16 -7.27 4.81 26.28
C ASP A 16 -6.09 5.67 25.80
N GLU A 17 -5.11 5.07 25.08
CA GLU A 17 -4.02 5.82 24.46
C GLU A 17 -4.54 6.76 23.36
N VAL A 18 -5.48 6.31 22.55
CA VAL A 18 -6.12 7.15 21.51
C VAL A 18 -6.83 8.34 22.16
N GLU A 19 -7.62 8.12 23.20
CA GLU A 19 -8.31 9.18 23.93
C GLU A 19 -7.32 10.16 24.59
N GLY A 20 -6.23 9.66 25.15
CA GLY A 20 -5.14 10.50 25.68
C GLY A 20 -4.49 11.39 24.62
N ILE A 21 -4.16 10.83 23.45
CA ILE A 21 -3.63 11.59 22.30
C ILE A 21 -4.67 12.63 21.85
N ARG A 22 -5.93 12.25 21.76
CA ARG A 22 -7.02 13.14 21.35
C ARG A 22 -7.17 14.34 22.28
N ALA A 23 -7.16 14.10 23.59
CA ALA A 23 -7.26 15.16 24.59
C ALA A 23 -6.10 16.17 24.49
N LEU A 24 -4.87 15.69 24.35
CA LEU A 24 -3.69 16.53 24.13
C LEU A 24 -3.75 17.30 22.82
N ALA A 25 -4.18 16.67 21.72
CA ALA A 25 -4.35 17.36 20.44
C ALA A 25 -5.41 18.46 20.50
N GLN A 26 -6.52 18.22 21.23
CA GLN A 26 -7.56 19.22 21.45
C GLN A 26 -7.06 20.40 22.29
N SER A 27 -6.13 20.18 23.22
CA SER A 27 -5.49 21.26 23.98
C SER A 27 -4.46 22.07 23.21
N GLY A 28 -4.14 21.66 21.95
CA GLY A 28 -3.21 22.37 21.06
C GLY A 28 -1.79 21.84 21.06
N ASP A 29 -1.52 20.68 21.67
CA ASP A 29 -0.20 20.03 21.56
C ASP A 29 0.08 19.62 20.12
N ALA A 30 1.14 20.16 19.53
CA ALA A 30 1.45 19.99 18.11
C ALA A 30 1.85 18.54 17.77
N VAL A 31 2.57 17.88 18.67
CA VAL A 31 2.99 16.47 18.47
C VAL A 31 1.79 15.56 18.59
N ALA A 32 0.89 15.82 19.54
CA ALA A 32 -0.36 15.08 19.65
C ALA A 32 -1.28 15.33 18.42
N CYS A 33 -1.30 16.54 17.86
CA CYS A 33 -1.98 16.81 16.59
C CYS A 33 -1.41 15.98 15.46
N PHE A 34 -0.10 15.86 15.35
CA PHE A 34 0.54 14.99 14.36
C PHE A 34 0.12 13.52 14.54
N LYS A 35 0.23 13.01 15.76
CA LYS A 35 -0.19 11.64 16.07
C LYS A 35 -1.67 11.42 15.74
N MET A 36 -2.54 12.36 16.11
CA MET A 36 -3.97 12.28 15.80
C MET A 36 -4.24 12.29 14.30
N GLY A 37 -3.54 13.14 13.53
CA GLY A 37 -3.64 13.18 12.08
C GLY A 37 -3.23 11.85 11.42
N ARG A 38 -2.13 11.25 11.90
CA ARG A 38 -1.67 9.94 11.43
C ARG A 38 -2.64 8.81 11.79
N LEU A 39 -3.17 8.84 13.02
CA LEU A 39 -4.17 7.87 13.47
C LEU A 39 -5.43 7.90 12.61
N VAL A 40 -5.99 9.09 12.38
CA VAL A 40 -7.20 9.25 11.55
C VAL A 40 -6.93 8.83 10.10
N HIS A 41 -5.76 9.13 9.57
CA HIS A 41 -5.36 8.72 8.21
C HIS A 41 -5.22 7.20 8.07
N SER A 42 -4.74 6.51 9.11
CA SER A 42 -4.50 5.06 9.08
C SER A 42 -5.67 4.22 9.58
N ALA A 43 -6.59 4.82 10.35
CA ALA A 43 -7.72 4.12 10.96
C ALA A 43 -8.99 4.95 10.76
N HIS A 44 -9.64 4.74 9.64
CA HIS A 44 -10.83 5.47 9.18
C HIS A 44 -11.94 5.53 10.23
N ASP A 45 -12.07 4.50 11.07
CA ASP A 45 -13.08 4.41 12.14
C ASP A 45 -12.91 5.45 13.25
N LEU A 46 -11.74 6.09 13.36
CA LEU A 46 -11.50 7.17 14.34
C LEU A 46 -12.02 8.52 13.88
N SER A 47 -12.44 8.64 12.64
CA SER A 47 -13.08 9.83 12.12
C SER A 47 -14.57 9.78 12.45
N ALA A 48 -15.05 10.77 13.17
CA ALA A 48 -16.50 10.97 13.37
C ALA A 48 -17.17 11.57 12.12
N SER A 49 -16.41 11.86 11.07
CA SER A 49 -16.88 12.44 9.80
C SER A 49 -16.77 11.43 8.68
N GLU A 50 -17.66 11.52 7.71
CA GLU A 50 -17.63 10.74 6.47
C GLU A 50 -16.33 10.96 5.66
N ASP A 51 -15.61 12.07 5.93
CA ASP A 51 -14.36 12.40 5.27
C ASP A 51 -13.17 12.40 6.26
N TYR A 52 -12.60 11.21 6.43
CA TYR A 52 -11.42 11.02 7.28
C TYR A 52 -10.18 11.74 6.75
N LEU A 53 -10.04 11.91 5.42
CA LEU A 53 -8.90 12.61 4.81
C LEU A 53 -8.88 14.08 5.19
N ILE A 54 -10.03 14.77 5.14
CA ILE A 54 -10.15 16.15 5.59
C ILE A 54 -9.82 16.26 7.08
N THR A 55 -10.30 15.32 7.88
CA THR A 55 -10.03 15.31 9.33
C THR A 55 -8.54 15.09 9.61
N ALA A 56 -7.90 14.15 8.94
CA ALA A 56 -6.45 13.91 9.04
C ALA A 56 -5.66 15.16 8.61
N GLN A 57 -6.00 15.75 7.46
CA GLN A 57 -5.38 16.99 6.97
C GLN A 57 -5.47 18.14 7.98
N ARG A 58 -6.62 18.31 8.62
CA ARG A 58 -6.81 19.37 9.63
C ARG A 58 -5.89 19.20 10.83
N TRP A 59 -5.74 17.96 11.32
CA TRP A 59 -4.83 17.67 12.43
C TRP A 59 -3.39 17.84 12.04
N LEU A 60 -2.98 17.35 10.87
CA LEU A 60 -1.63 17.51 10.35
C LEU A 60 -1.28 18.98 10.08
N THR A 61 -2.22 19.75 9.57
CA THR A 61 -2.01 21.20 9.38
C THR A 61 -1.81 21.95 10.72
N LYS A 62 -2.52 21.57 11.78
CA LYS A 62 -2.26 22.14 13.12
C LYS A 62 -0.87 21.76 13.63
N ALA A 63 -0.45 20.53 13.43
CA ALA A 63 0.90 20.07 13.79
C ALA A 63 1.98 20.82 13.01
N GLN A 64 1.80 21.03 11.71
CA GLN A 64 2.68 21.83 10.85
C GLN A 64 2.81 23.27 11.37
N GLN A 65 1.67 23.91 11.71
CA GLN A 65 1.67 25.26 12.30
C GLN A 65 2.40 25.30 13.65
N GLY A 66 2.42 24.20 14.37
CA GLY A 66 3.18 24.03 15.62
C GLY A 66 4.66 23.66 15.39
N GLY A 67 5.13 23.59 14.16
CA GLY A 67 6.53 23.35 13.81
C GLY A 67 6.97 21.89 13.77
N VAL A 68 6.03 20.95 13.73
CA VAL A 68 6.32 19.51 13.62
C VAL A 68 6.70 19.17 12.17
N VAL A 69 7.96 18.85 11.93
CA VAL A 69 8.50 18.58 10.56
C VAL A 69 7.89 17.31 9.96
N GLU A 70 7.61 16.30 10.79
CA GLU A 70 6.95 15.06 10.36
C GLU A 70 5.55 15.32 9.79
N ALA A 71 4.89 16.39 10.21
CA ALA A 71 3.61 16.80 9.65
C ALA A 71 3.75 17.35 8.22
N ASP A 72 4.85 18.05 7.91
CA ASP A 72 5.17 18.46 6.55
C ASP A 72 5.32 17.23 5.65
N VAL A 73 6.03 16.21 6.13
CA VAL A 73 6.24 14.94 5.38
C VAL A 73 4.91 14.23 5.17
N ALA A 74 4.09 14.09 6.21
CA ALA A 74 2.79 13.42 6.11
C ALA A 74 1.84 14.14 5.14
N LEU A 75 1.76 15.46 5.19
CA LEU A 75 0.97 16.26 4.25
C LEU A 75 1.51 16.15 2.83
N ALA A 76 2.84 16.11 2.65
CA ALA A 76 3.45 15.91 1.34
C ALA A 76 3.08 14.55 0.75
N ILE A 77 3.11 13.48 1.56
CA ILE A 77 2.69 12.13 1.14
C ILE A 77 1.21 12.13 0.72
N MET A 78 0.32 12.69 1.56
CA MET A 78 -1.10 12.80 1.22
C MET A 78 -1.34 13.59 -0.07
N MET A 79 -0.56 14.65 -0.29
CA MET A 79 -0.63 15.43 -1.54
C MET A 79 -0.12 14.66 -2.75
N LEU A 80 0.95 13.87 -2.60
CA LEU A 80 1.49 13.01 -3.66
C LEU A 80 0.53 11.86 -4.02
N ASN A 81 -0.15 11.32 -3.02
CA ASN A 81 -1.20 10.32 -3.22
C ASN A 81 -2.49 10.91 -3.82
N GLY A 82 -2.61 12.24 -3.88
CA GLY A 82 -3.83 12.90 -4.34
C GLY A 82 -5.00 12.83 -3.36
N GLU A 83 -4.70 12.59 -2.09
CA GLU A 83 -5.69 12.48 -1.01
C GLU A 83 -6.17 13.85 -0.52
N ILE A 84 -5.45 14.92 -0.85
CA ILE A 84 -5.80 16.30 -0.48
C ILE A 84 -5.70 17.25 -1.65
N GLU A 85 -6.63 18.20 -1.72
CA GLU A 85 -6.70 19.25 -2.73
C GLU A 85 -6.06 20.58 -2.25
N PRO A 86 -5.49 21.37 -3.16
CA PRO A 86 -5.26 21.07 -4.58
C PRO A 86 -4.08 20.11 -4.77
N TYR A 87 -4.19 19.17 -5.70
CA TYR A 87 -3.10 18.29 -6.07
C TYR A 87 -1.91 19.11 -6.58
N ASN A 88 -0.79 19.05 -5.88
CA ASN A 88 0.42 19.80 -6.22
C ASN A 88 1.70 19.01 -5.92
N PRO A 89 2.11 18.09 -6.80
CA PRO A 89 3.27 17.24 -6.57
C PRO A 89 4.59 18.03 -6.44
N ARG A 90 4.73 19.17 -7.14
CA ARG A 90 5.94 20.00 -7.01
C ARG A 90 6.07 20.60 -5.61
N LYS A 91 4.96 21.08 -5.05
CA LYS A 91 4.94 21.57 -3.66
C LYS A 91 5.28 20.45 -2.68
N ALA A 92 4.67 19.28 -2.87
CA ALA A 92 4.89 18.12 -2.00
C ALA A 92 6.36 17.67 -2.03
N ILE A 93 6.97 17.57 -3.22
CA ILE A 93 8.40 17.23 -3.35
C ILE A 93 9.26 18.28 -2.65
N GLY A 94 8.96 19.57 -2.83
CA GLY A 94 9.67 20.65 -2.12
C GLY A 94 9.56 20.55 -0.59
N MET A 95 8.40 20.12 -0.06
CA MET A 95 8.23 19.88 1.37
C MET A 95 9.10 18.73 1.87
N LEU A 96 9.19 17.63 1.11
CA LEU A 96 10.09 16.50 1.42
C LEU A 96 11.56 16.93 1.40
N GLU A 97 11.99 17.70 0.39
CA GLU A 97 13.36 18.21 0.28
C GLU A 97 13.73 19.13 1.45
N GLU A 98 12.81 19.99 1.89
CA GLU A 98 13.05 20.85 3.06
C GLU A 98 13.14 20.06 4.37
N ALA A 99 12.34 19.00 4.52
CA ALA A 99 12.43 18.10 5.65
C ALA A 99 13.75 17.30 5.64
N LEU A 100 14.21 16.87 4.47
CA LEU A 100 15.52 16.21 4.30
C LEU A 100 16.69 17.13 4.70
N LYS A 101 16.64 18.43 4.35
CA LYS A 101 17.66 19.42 4.78
C LYS A 101 17.71 19.58 6.30
N LYS A 102 16.62 19.28 6.99
CA LYS A 102 16.54 19.25 8.45
C LYS A 102 16.93 17.89 9.04
N GLU A 103 17.49 17.00 8.24
CA GLU A 103 17.88 15.64 8.61
C GLU A 103 16.74 14.80 9.22
N ASN A 104 15.51 15.06 8.78
CA ASN A 104 14.33 14.36 9.28
C ASN A 104 14.30 12.91 8.76
N GLU A 105 14.31 11.93 9.66
CA GLU A 105 14.38 10.51 9.32
C GLU A 105 13.13 10.02 8.59
N PHE A 106 11.95 10.58 8.87
CA PHE A 106 10.73 10.21 8.15
C PHE A 106 10.77 10.66 6.69
N ALA A 107 11.34 11.85 6.42
CA ALA A 107 11.58 12.30 5.04
C ALA A 107 12.62 11.42 4.33
N ALA A 108 13.70 11.03 5.04
CA ALA A 108 14.72 10.13 4.50
C ALA A 108 14.13 8.74 4.18
N TYR A 109 13.31 8.19 5.06
CA TYR A 109 12.57 6.95 4.82
C TYR A 109 11.70 7.07 3.55
N GLN A 110 10.92 8.14 3.42
CA GLN A 110 10.06 8.33 2.24
C GLN A 110 10.87 8.50 0.95
N GLN A 111 12.00 9.19 1.00
CA GLN A 111 12.89 9.30 -0.16
C GLN A 111 13.43 7.93 -0.58
N LEU A 112 13.87 7.12 0.37
CA LEU A 112 14.36 5.76 0.11
C LEU A 112 13.28 4.89 -0.52
N VAL A 113 12.06 4.89 0.02
CA VAL A 113 10.90 4.20 -0.56
C VAL A 113 10.66 4.66 -2.01
N ASN A 114 10.72 5.97 -2.27
CA ASN A 114 10.53 6.51 -3.61
C ASN A 114 11.62 6.04 -4.60
N LEU A 115 12.87 5.95 -4.15
CA LEU A 115 13.99 5.44 -4.97
C LEU A 115 13.91 3.94 -5.19
N ILE A 116 13.55 3.16 -4.16
CA ILE A 116 13.43 1.70 -4.27
C ILE A 116 12.34 1.31 -5.26
N TYR A 117 11.19 1.98 -5.20
CA TYR A 117 10.02 1.62 -6.00
C TYR A 117 9.76 2.51 -7.22
N GLY A 118 10.54 3.56 -7.41
CA GLY A 118 10.35 4.50 -8.54
C GLY A 118 9.05 5.29 -8.45
N ARG A 119 8.65 5.71 -7.23
CA ARG A 119 7.38 6.41 -7.00
C ARG A 119 7.50 7.92 -7.18
N PHE A 120 6.39 8.59 -7.46
CA PHE A 120 6.23 10.06 -7.47
C PHE A 120 7.27 10.81 -8.35
N GLY A 121 7.70 10.19 -9.46
CA GLY A 121 8.68 10.75 -10.40
C GLY A 121 10.14 10.52 -10.05
N TYR A 122 10.40 9.82 -8.97
CA TYR A 122 11.72 9.27 -8.75
C TYR A 122 11.94 8.12 -9.73
N LYS A 123 13.09 8.11 -10.39
CA LYS A 123 13.52 6.93 -11.11
C LYS A 123 13.92 5.86 -10.09
N LYS A 124 13.48 4.60 -10.30
CA LYS A 124 13.97 3.49 -9.49
C LYS A 124 15.49 3.45 -9.54
N ASP A 125 16.16 3.59 -8.41
CA ASP A 125 17.62 3.62 -8.28
C ASP A 125 18.04 2.95 -6.97
N ILE A 126 18.21 1.62 -7.06
CA ILE A 126 18.58 0.80 -5.92
C ILE A 126 20.00 1.09 -5.44
N ASP A 127 20.92 1.48 -6.35
CA ASP A 127 22.29 1.79 -5.99
C ASP A 127 22.37 3.07 -5.16
N LEU A 128 21.63 4.10 -5.57
CA LEU A 128 21.54 5.35 -4.81
C LEU A 128 20.81 5.13 -3.47
N ALA A 129 19.72 4.35 -3.46
CA ALA A 129 18.99 4.03 -2.24
C ALA A 129 19.89 3.31 -1.23
N GLU A 130 20.64 2.29 -1.67
CA GLU A 130 21.57 1.56 -0.81
C GLU A 130 22.66 2.47 -0.25
N HIS A 131 23.27 3.33 -1.09
CA HIS A 131 24.29 4.27 -0.65
C HIS A 131 23.79 5.25 0.42
N ILE A 132 22.61 5.84 0.22
CA ILE A 132 22.00 6.74 1.22
C ILE A 132 21.69 5.96 2.50
N LEU A 133 21.15 4.76 2.37
CA LEU A 133 20.76 3.93 3.51
C LEU A 133 21.97 3.51 4.35
N ASP A 134 23.09 3.15 3.72
CA ASP A 134 24.33 2.81 4.41
C ASP A 134 24.85 3.99 5.25
N GLN A 135 24.82 5.21 4.70
CA GLN A 135 25.17 6.42 5.45
C GLN A 135 24.22 6.72 6.63
N LEU A 136 22.92 6.44 6.46
CA LEU A 136 21.95 6.60 7.55
C LEU A 136 22.18 5.57 8.66
N LEU A 137 22.49 4.34 8.32
CA LEU A 137 22.75 3.25 9.27
C LEU A 137 24.03 3.45 10.11
N GLU A 138 24.97 4.30 9.67
CA GLU A 138 26.13 4.68 10.48
C GLU A 138 25.76 5.56 11.69
N ARG A 139 24.64 6.29 11.62
CA ARG A 139 24.25 7.31 12.60
C ARG A 139 22.86 7.12 13.21
N SER A 140 22.06 6.20 12.68
CA SER A 140 20.69 5.94 13.12
C SER A 140 20.49 4.46 13.45
N THR A 141 19.73 4.22 14.49
CA THR A 141 19.27 2.89 14.89
C THR A 141 17.77 2.71 14.62
N ASN A 142 17.22 3.53 13.75
CA ASN A 142 15.80 3.46 13.38
C ASN A 142 15.48 2.11 12.73
N PRO A 143 14.59 1.30 13.31
CA PRO A 143 14.28 -0.04 12.80
C PRO A 143 13.75 -0.08 11.37
N TRP A 144 13.15 1.00 10.91
CA TRP A 144 12.66 1.12 9.55
C TRP A 144 13.78 1.17 8.51
N PHE A 145 14.96 1.66 8.89
CA PHE A 145 16.12 1.60 8.00
C PHE A 145 16.69 0.18 7.92
N TYR A 146 16.55 -0.61 8.97
CA TYR A 146 16.90 -2.04 8.91
C TYR A 146 15.95 -2.81 7.97
N ASP A 147 14.66 -2.51 8.04
CA ASP A 147 13.65 -3.07 7.13
C ASP A 147 13.98 -2.75 5.66
N LEU A 148 14.17 -1.47 5.34
CA LEU A 148 14.56 -1.04 4.00
C LEU A 148 15.90 -1.66 3.53
N LYS A 149 16.87 -1.90 4.42
CA LYS A 149 18.11 -2.60 4.07
C LYS A 149 17.83 -4.05 3.67
N GLY A 150 16.95 -4.70 4.40
CA GLY A 150 16.45 -6.03 4.04
C GLY A 150 15.80 -6.04 2.67
N GLU A 151 14.89 -5.11 2.40
CA GLU A 151 14.22 -4.97 1.10
C GLU A 151 15.20 -4.70 -0.05
N VAL A 152 16.14 -3.79 0.11
CA VAL A 152 17.18 -3.48 -0.89
C VAL A 152 18.00 -4.72 -1.22
N LEU A 153 18.37 -5.52 -0.22
CA LEU A 153 19.11 -6.77 -0.43
C LEU A 153 18.27 -7.80 -1.18
N GLN A 154 16.98 -7.93 -0.87
CA GLN A 154 16.08 -8.82 -1.60
C GLN A 154 15.85 -8.39 -3.05
N GLU A 155 15.71 -7.08 -3.31
CA GLU A 155 15.65 -6.53 -4.68
C GLU A 155 16.90 -6.87 -5.51
N ARG A 156 18.02 -7.13 -4.85
CA ARG A 156 19.26 -7.61 -5.48
C ARG A 156 19.38 -9.13 -5.55
N GLY A 157 18.37 -9.87 -5.13
CA GLY A 157 18.40 -11.35 -5.03
C GLY A 157 19.29 -11.87 -3.90
N ARG A 158 19.64 -11.04 -2.90
CA ARG A 158 20.52 -11.40 -1.78
C ARG A 158 19.69 -11.74 -0.53
N PHE A 159 18.85 -12.76 -0.65
CA PHE A 159 17.90 -13.13 0.39
C PHE A 159 18.58 -13.50 1.73
N ALA A 160 19.59 -14.35 1.72
CA ALA A 160 20.29 -14.74 2.93
C ALA A 160 20.96 -13.56 3.66
N ASP A 161 21.46 -12.57 2.91
CA ASP A 161 22.10 -11.39 3.47
C ASP A 161 21.07 -10.41 4.07
N SER A 162 19.80 -10.49 3.68
CA SER A 162 18.73 -9.66 4.22
C SER A 162 18.26 -10.09 5.60
N GLU A 163 18.37 -11.38 5.95
CA GLU A 163 17.84 -11.94 7.20
C GLU A 163 18.29 -11.19 8.47
N PRO A 164 19.60 -10.91 8.68
CA PRO A 164 20.03 -10.23 9.89
C PRO A 164 19.45 -8.82 10.06
N TRP A 165 19.18 -8.15 8.95
CA TRP A 165 18.60 -6.81 8.94
C TRP A 165 17.12 -6.84 9.28
N LEU A 166 16.38 -7.79 8.69
CA LEU A 166 14.95 -7.97 8.94
C LEU A 166 14.70 -8.42 10.39
N ILE A 167 15.58 -9.27 10.95
CA ILE A 167 15.52 -9.64 12.37
C ILE A 167 15.68 -8.40 13.27
N LYS A 168 16.68 -7.53 13.00
CA LYS A 168 16.85 -6.28 13.72
C LYS A 168 15.64 -5.34 13.61
N ALA A 169 15.01 -5.29 12.45
CA ALA A 169 13.79 -4.50 12.23
C ALA A 169 12.65 -5.03 13.11
N ILE A 170 12.44 -6.35 13.15
CA ILE A 170 11.43 -7.01 13.99
C ILE A 170 11.69 -6.77 15.47
N GLU A 171 12.94 -6.94 15.92
CA GLU A 171 13.36 -6.65 17.30
C GLU A 171 13.10 -5.18 17.69
N GLY A 172 13.20 -4.27 16.72
CA GLY A 172 12.84 -2.86 16.85
C GLY A 172 11.34 -2.56 16.73
N GLY A 173 10.49 -3.58 16.55
CA GLY A 173 9.02 -3.45 16.50
C GLY A 173 8.42 -3.30 15.09
N VAL A 174 9.20 -3.45 14.03
CA VAL A 174 8.69 -3.41 12.64
C VAL A 174 8.12 -4.77 12.27
N THR A 175 6.85 -5.01 12.60
CA THR A 175 6.19 -6.31 12.36
C THR A 175 5.96 -6.60 10.87
N TYR A 176 6.03 -5.59 9.99
CA TYR A 176 5.96 -5.80 8.54
C TYR A 176 7.12 -6.63 8.01
N SER A 177 8.30 -6.56 8.63
CA SER A 177 9.49 -7.31 8.24
C SER A 177 9.34 -8.83 8.36
N TYR A 178 8.33 -9.34 9.09
CA TYR A 178 8.06 -10.77 9.15
C TYR A 178 7.81 -11.39 7.78
N PHE A 179 7.08 -10.69 6.91
CA PHE A 179 6.79 -11.19 5.57
C PHE A 179 8.07 -11.33 4.74
N SER A 180 8.89 -10.29 4.72
CA SER A 180 10.16 -10.29 4.00
C SER A 180 11.16 -11.28 4.61
N LEU A 181 11.19 -11.43 5.95
CA LEU A 181 12.02 -12.41 6.62
C LEU A 181 11.62 -13.84 6.26
N ALA A 182 10.33 -14.15 6.23
CA ALA A 182 9.85 -15.46 5.82
C ALA A 182 10.31 -15.81 4.40
N LEU A 183 10.19 -14.87 3.46
CA LEU A 183 10.69 -15.07 2.10
C LEU A 183 12.23 -15.27 2.06
N ALA A 184 12.98 -14.51 2.87
CA ALA A 184 14.43 -14.64 2.95
C ALA A 184 14.88 -16.02 3.48
N GLN A 185 14.13 -16.58 4.41
CA GLN A 185 14.39 -17.92 4.94
C GLN A 185 13.96 -19.03 3.99
N GLY A 186 12.83 -18.80 3.28
CA GLY A 186 12.24 -19.79 2.39
C GLY A 186 12.98 -19.97 1.07
N TYR A 187 13.61 -18.94 0.56
CA TYR A 187 14.23 -18.95 -0.76
C TYR A 187 15.73 -18.60 -0.70
N ASP A 188 16.48 -19.19 -1.62
CA ASP A 188 17.87 -18.80 -1.86
C ASP A 188 17.98 -17.65 -2.87
N ASN A 189 19.22 -17.23 -3.17
CA ASN A 189 19.47 -16.15 -4.11
C ASN A 189 19.09 -16.47 -5.58
N ASN A 190 18.73 -17.72 -5.88
CA ASN A 190 18.24 -18.16 -7.18
C ASN A 190 16.71 -18.36 -7.19
N PHE A 191 16.02 -18.00 -6.13
CA PHE A 191 14.60 -18.27 -5.89
C PHE A 191 14.26 -19.77 -5.82
N GLU A 192 15.24 -20.61 -5.45
CA GLU A 192 15.00 -22.02 -5.15
C GLU A 192 14.60 -22.16 -3.67
N LEU A 193 13.68 -23.09 -3.41
CA LEU A 193 13.21 -23.34 -2.05
C LEU A 193 14.36 -23.85 -1.17
N ARG A 194 14.65 -23.11 -0.10
CA ARG A 194 15.74 -23.39 0.83
C ARG A 194 15.24 -24.04 2.12
N ASP A 195 14.28 -23.42 2.78
CA ASP A 195 13.77 -23.90 4.07
C ASP A 195 12.27 -23.56 4.21
N TRP A 196 11.43 -24.52 3.83
CA TRP A 196 9.99 -24.39 3.91
C TRP A 196 9.49 -24.24 5.35
N ASP A 197 10.05 -25.01 6.29
CA ASP A 197 9.57 -25.05 7.67
C ASP A 197 9.88 -23.73 8.39
N ALA A 198 11.08 -23.18 8.21
CA ALA A 198 11.43 -21.87 8.74
C ALA A 198 10.55 -20.76 8.17
N MET A 199 10.29 -20.80 6.86
CA MET A 199 9.41 -19.83 6.18
C MET A 199 7.99 -19.84 6.79
N ILE A 200 7.37 -21.00 6.89
CA ILE A 200 6.01 -21.16 7.43
C ILE A 200 5.94 -20.73 8.89
N GLU A 201 6.93 -21.10 9.70
CA GLU A 201 6.98 -20.70 11.10
C GLU A 201 7.08 -19.18 11.25
N THR A 202 7.86 -18.53 10.39
CA THR A 202 8.01 -17.07 10.41
C THR A 202 6.74 -16.37 9.92
N PHE A 203 6.06 -16.89 8.89
CA PHE A 203 4.74 -16.39 8.49
C PHE A 203 3.71 -16.51 9.63
N ARG A 204 3.72 -17.65 10.35
CA ARG A 204 2.82 -17.83 11.50
C ARG A 204 3.08 -16.80 12.58
N LYS A 205 4.34 -16.60 12.98
CA LYS A 205 4.71 -15.55 13.95
C LYS A 205 4.27 -14.17 13.51
N GLY A 206 4.47 -13.83 12.24
CA GLY A 206 4.02 -12.57 11.68
C GLY A 206 2.50 -12.41 11.74
N ALA A 207 1.75 -13.46 11.43
CA ALA A 207 0.29 -13.47 11.53
C ALA A 207 -0.19 -13.29 12.98
N ASP A 208 0.43 -13.98 13.95
CA ASP A 208 0.14 -13.87 15.38
C ASP A 208 0.41 -12.44 15.90
N GLU A 209 1.44 -11.78 15.38
CA GLU A 209 1.73 -10.36 15.61
C GLU A 209 0.82 -9.43 14.80
N GLY A 210 -0.12 -10.03 14.03
CA GLY A 210 -1.17 -9.39 13.22
C GLY A 210 -0.63 -8.72 11.96
N ASN A 211 0.44 -9.21 11.38
CA ASN A 211 0.83 -8.86 10.02
C ASN A 211 -0.13 -9.51 9.05
N THR A 212 -0.99 -8.69 8.44
CA THR A 212 -2.04 -9.17 7.52
C THR A 212 -1.47 -9.75 6.22
N SER A 213 -0.26 -9.36 5.80
CA SER A 213 0.41 -9.96 4.65
C SER A 213 0.84 -11.40 4.96
N CYS A 214 1.35 -11.65 6.16
CA CYS A 214 1.64 -13.00 6.62
C CYS A 214 0.37 -13.84 6.73
N LEU A 215 -0.71 -13.27 7.27
CA LEU A 215 -2.00 -13.94 7.37
C LEU A 215 -2.57 -14.26 5.98
N CYS A 216 -2.52 -13.31 5.05
CA CYS A 216 -2.99 -13.49 3.67
C CYS A 216 -2.23 -14.60 2.94
N TYR A 217 -0.95 -14.84 3.27
CA TYR A 217 -0.17 -15.93 2.71
C TYR A 217 -0.81 -17.30 2.98
N PHE A 218 -1.43 -17.49 4.13
CA PHE A 218 -2.14 -18.76 4.42
C PHE A 218 -3.36 -18.95 3.52
N ALA A 219 -4.09 -17.89 3.18
CA ALA A 219 -5.20 -17.99 2.23
C ALA A 219 -4.71 -18.43 0.84
N TYR A 220 -3.59 -17.89 0.34
CA TYR A 220 -2.99 -18.32 -0.92
C TYR A 220 -2.59 -19.80 -0.88
N ASN A 221 -1.95 -20.27 0.20
CA ASN A 221 -1.58 -21.68 0.34
C ASN A 221 -2.82 -22.58 0.39
N GLN A 222 -3.87 -22.16 1.07
CA GLN A 222 -5.13 -22.92 1.11
C GLN A 222 -5.81 -22.95 -0.26
N MET A 223 -5.73 -21.89 -1.06
CA MET A 223 -6.24 -21.90 -2.42
C MET A 223 -5.45 -22.88 -3.31
N ASP A 224 -4.15 -22.99 -3.14
CA ASP A 224 -3.33 -23.95 -3.88
C ASP A 224 -3.63 -25.38 -3.43
N TRP A 225 -3.78 -25.62 -2.13
CA TRP A 225 -4.22 -26.90 -1.61
C TRP A 225 -5.62 -27.28 -2.11
N TYR A 226 -6.57 -26.34 -2.10
CA TYR A 226 -7.93 -26.53 -2.63
C TYR A 226 -7.93 -27.09 -4.05
N LYS A 227 -7.04 -26.62 -4.92
CA LYS A 227 -6.89 -27.09 -6.30
C LYS A 227 -6.49 -28.56 -6.40
N THR A 228 -5.87 -29.10 -5.35
CA THR A 228 -5.43 -30.50 -5.28
C THR A 228 -6.50 -31.45 -4.78
N LEU A 229 -7.55 -30.94 -4.14
CA LEU A 229 -8.65 -31.75 -3.59
C LEU A 229 -9.55 -32.27 -4.70
N GLY A 230 -9.82 -33.59 -4.69
CA GLY A 230 -10.78 -34.22 -5.59
C GLY A 230 -12.23 -33.77 -5.32
N GLN A 231 -13.08 -33.90 -6.32
CA GLN A 231 -14.50 -33.52 -6.22
C GLN A 231 -15.27 -34.37 -5.18
N GLU A 232 -14.79 -35.56 -4.86
CA GLU A 232 -15.34 -36.47 -3.85
C GLU A 232 -15.01 -36.02 -2.42
N GLN A 233 -14.02 -35.17 -2.21
CA GLN A 233 -13.58 -34.63 -0.90
C GLN A 233 -14.43 -33.42 -0.52
N THR A 234 -15.74 -33.57 -0.44
CA THR A 234 -16.65 -32.43 -0.28
C THR A 234 -16.52 -31.74 1.08
N GLU A 235 -16.25 -32.47 2.14
CA GLU A 235 -16.12 -31.95 3.50
C GLU A 235 -14.83 -31.11 3.62
N GLU A 236 -13.69 -31.61 3.13
CA GLU A 236 -12.41 -30.92 3.11
C GLU A 236 -12.45 -29.67 2.20
N ARG A 237 -13.16 -29.78 1.07
CA ARG A 237 -13.36 -28.63 0.16
C ARG A 237 -14.17 -27.52 0.82
N ASP A 238 -15.27 -27.88 1.50
CA ASP A 238 -16.13 -26.91 2.18
C ASP A 238 -15.41 -26.22 3.34
N GLU A 239 -14.64 -26.96 4.13
CA GLU A 239 -13.81 -26.43 5.21
C GLU A 239 -12.74 -25.48 4.66
N CYS A 240 -11.99 -25.92 3.65
CA CYS A 240 -10.93 -25.11 3.02
C CYS A 240 -11.48 -23.81 2.43
N ARG A 241 -12.60 -23.88 1.70
CA ARG A 241 -13.29 -22.70 1.15
C ARG A 241 -13.68 -21.71 2.24
N SER A 242 -14.30 -22.22 3.31
CA SER A 242 -14.73 -21.36 4.43
C SER A 242 -13.55 -20.69 5.10
N ASN A 243 -12.44 -21.39 5.29
CA ASN A 243 -11.22 -20.85 5.87
C ASN A 243 -10.58 -19.79 4.97
N ILE A 244 -10.53 -20.00 3.64
CA ILE A 244 -10.01 -19.03 2.68
C ILE A 244 -10.77 -17.70 2.80
N VAL A 245 -12.10 -17.76 2.74
CA VAL A 245 -12.95 -16.57 2.80
C VAL A 245 -12.76 -15.86 4.14
N GLN A 246 -12.85 -16.60 5.25
CA GLN A 246 -12.72 -16.04 6.60
C GLN A 246 -11.36 -15.33 6.80
N VAL A 247 -10.26 -15.98 6.40
CA VAL A 247 -8.91 -15.41 6.53
C VAL A 247 -8.77 -14.15 5.68
N LEU A 248 -9.32 -14.14 4.47
CA LEU A 248 -9.28 -12.95 3.61
C LEU A 248 -10.15 -11.81 4.15
N GLU A 249 -11.33 -12.10 4.72
CA GLU A 249 -12.16 -11.10 5.39
C GLU A 249 -11.42 -10.48 6.57
N GLU A 250 -10.75 -11.30 7.40
CA GLU A 250 -9.92 -10.81 8.50
C GLU A 250 -8.75 -9.94 8.01
N CYS A 251 -8.11 -10.32 6.91
CA CYS A 251 -7.08 -9.50 6.28
C CYS A 251 -7.64 -8.16 5.77
N VAL A 252 -8.83 -8.17 5.17
CA VAL A 252 -9.51 -6.96 4.67
C VAL A 252 -9.87 -6.05 5.84
N ASP A 253 -10.37 -6.59 6.93
CA ASP A 253 -10.67 -5.81 8.15
C ASP A 253 -9.39 -5.30 8.83
N GLY A 254 -8.28 -6.02 8.66
CA GLY A 254 -6.93 -5.58 9.05
C GLY A 254 -6.24 -4.66 8.03
N PHE A 255 -6.99 -4.09 7.09
CA PHE A 255 -6.53 -3.14 6.08
C PHE A 255 -5.48 -3.70 5.09
N ASN A 256 -5.69 -4.93 4.60
CA ASN A 256 -4.86 -5.51 3.54
C ASN A 256 -5.55 -5.36 2.17
N GLY A 257 -5.01 -4.47 1.32
CA GLY A 257 -5.58 -4.18 0.02
C GLY A 257 -5.50 -5.36 -0.95
N SER A 258 -4.41 -6.11 -0.94
CA SER A 258 -4.25 -7.30 -1.79
C SER A 258 -5.27 -8.39 -1.42
N ALA A 259 -5.60 -8.52 -0.13
CA ALA A 259 -6.66 -9.42 0.32
C ALA A 259 -8.03 -8.95 -0.19
N ALA A 260 -8.30 -7.64 -0.18
CA ALA A 260 -9.54 -7.10 -0.71
C ALA A 260 -9.67 -7.37 -2.22
N GLU A 261 -8.59 -7.19 -2.97
CA GLU A 261 -8.56 -7.51 -4.41
C GLU A 261 -8.79 -9.00 -4.65
N LEU A 262 -8.08 -9.88 -3.93
CA LEU A 262 -8.21 -11.33 -4.07
C LEU A 262 -9.60 -11.83 -3.69
N LEU A 263 -10.17 -11.32 -2.59
CA LEU A 263 -11.53 -11.69 -2.17
C LEU A 263 -12.58 -11.24 -3.21
N GLY A 264 -12.35 -10.07 -3.81
CA GLY A 264 -13.15 -9.59 -4.95
C GLY A 264 -13.08 -10.54 -6.15
N ASP A 265 -11.88 -11.03 -6.50
CA ASP A 265 -11.71 -12.01 -7.58
C ASP A 265 -12.42 -13.33 -7.25
N ILE A 266 -12.35 -13.80 -6.02
CA ILE A 266 -13.04 -15.02 -5.57
C ILE A 266 -14.55 -14.88 -5.77
N TYR A 267 -15.16 -13.79 -5.33
CA TYR A 267 -16.60 -13.57 -5.52
C TYR A 267 -16.98 -13.32 -6.98
N ARG A 268 -16.13 -12.64 -7.75
CA ARG A 268 -16.41 -12.33 -9.15
C ARG A 268 -16.36 -13.56 -10.05
N GLU A 269 -15.37 -14.41 -9.83
CA GLU A 269 -15.04 -15.53 -10.73
C GLU A 269 -15.53 -16.88 -10.18
N GLY A 270 -15.99 -16.93 -8.94
CA GLY A 270 -16.40 -18.18 -8.31
C GLY A 270 -15.23 -19.11 -7.97
N LEU A 271 -14.07 -18.53 -7.63
CA LEU A 271 -12.89 -19.33 -7.32
C LEU A 271 -13.11 -20.18 -6.07
N CYS A 272 -12.48 -21.32 -6.01
CA CYS A 272 -12.62 -22.29 -4.90
C CYS A 272 -14.08 -22.72 -4.66
N ASP A 273 -14.90 -22.78 -5.71
CA ASP A 273 -16.34 -23.07 -5.65
C ASP A 273 -17.16 -22.12 -4.73
N VAL A 274 -16.63 -20.92 -4.48
CA VAL A 274 -17.42 -19.86 -3.85
C VAL A 274 -18.48 -19.40 -4.84
N PRO A 275 -19.76 -19.29 -4.43
CA PRO A 275 -20.78 -18.79 -5.35
C PRO A 275 -20.44 -17.41 -5.91
N VAL A 276 -20.63 -17.23 -7.22
CA VAL A 276 -20.43 -15.94 -7.87
C VAL A 276 -21.37 -14.91 -7.26
N ASP A 277 -20.81 -13.82 -6.76
CA ASP A 277 -21.52 -12.69 -6.19
C ASP A 277 -20.87 -11.38 -6.63
N TYR A 278 -21.43 -10.79 -7.67
CA TYR A 278 -20.91 -9.54 -8.24
C TYR A 278 -21.03 -8.33 -7.29
N GLU A 279 -22.03 -8.33 -6.41
CA GLU A 279 -22.17 -7.23 -5.44
C GLU A 279 -21.09 -7.31 -4.37
N SER A 280 -20.85 -8.49 -3.79
CA SER A 280 -19.75 -8.70 -2.85
C SER A 280 -18.38 -8.44 -3.49
N ALA A 281 -18.18 -8.87 -4.74
CA ALA A 281 -16.96 -8.56 -5.50
C ALA A 281 -16.76 -7.05 -5.64
N TRP A 282 -17.82 -6.33 -6.00
CA TRP A 282 -17.78 -4.87 -6.12
C TRP A 282 -17.38 -4.19 -4.81
N GLN A 283 -17.98 -4.60 -3.68
CA GLN A 283 -17.66 -4.04 -2.37
C GLN A 283 -16.20 -4.30 -1.96
N CYS A 284 -15.67 -5.49 -2.25
CA CYS A 284 -14.27 -5.81 -2.01
C CYS A 284 -13.35 -4.93 -2.85
N TYR A 285 -13.60 -4.77 -4.14
CA TYR A 285 -12.81 -3.88 -5.01
C TYR A 285 -12.93 -2.41 -4.59
N LEU A 286 -14.11 -1.96 -4.18
CA LEU A 286 -14.31 -0.60 -3.68
C LEU A 286 -13.44 -0.35 -2.44
N ARG A 287 -13.44 -1.27 -1.48
CA ARG A 287 -12.54 -1.19 -0.31
C ARG A 287 -11.07 -1.17 -0.72
N GLY A 288 -10.66 -2.02 -1.67
CA GLY A 288 -9.30 -2.06 -2.20
C GLY A 288 -8.90 -0.76 -2.89
N ALA A 289 -9.80 -0.16 -3.66
CA ALA A 289 -9.56 1.08 -4.38
C ALA A 289 -9.53 2.30 -3.44
N ASP A 290 -10.55 2.44 -2.56
CA ASP A 290 -10.72 3.64 -1.74
C ASP A 290 -9.78 3.67 -0.54
N TYR A 291 -9.55 2.51 0.11
CA TYR A 291 -8.77 2.47 1.35
C TYR A 291 -7.29 2.17 1.13
N TYR A 292 -6.96 1.39 0.07
CA TYR A 292 -5.59 0.94 -0.15
C TYR A 292 -4.98 1.47 -1.43
N CYS A 293 -5.72 2.36 -2.09
CA CYS A 293 -5.24 3.00 -3.30
C CYS A 293 -4.76 2.00 -4.38
N LEU A 294 -5.46 0.87 -4.52
CA LEU A 294 -5.15 -0.12 -5.54
C LEU A 294 -5.83 0.22 -6.88
N GLY A 295 -5.05 0.73 -7.80
CA GLY A 295 -5.54 1.05 -9.14
C GLY A 295 -6.11 -0.14 -9.91
N SER A 296 -5.61 -1.34 -9.66
CA SER A 296 -6.14 -2.59 -10.21
C SER A 296 -7.62 -2.81 -9.84
N CYS A 297 -8.03 -2.43 -8.63
CA CYS A 297 -9.41 -2.52 -8.20
C CYS A 297 -10.33 -1.62 -9.04
N TYR A 298 -9.93 -0.38 -9.33
CA TYR A 298 -10.70 0.50 -10.23
C TYR A 298 -10.81 -0.07 -11.64
N ALA A 299 -9.75 -0.70 -12.16
CA ALA A 299 -9.78 -1.37 -13.46
C ALA A 299 -10.79 -2.53 -13.47
N LYS A 300 -10.81 -3.35 -12.41
CA LYS A 300 -11.75 -4.46 -12.28
C LYS A 300 -13.19 -3.99 -12.12
N MET A 301 -13.44 -2.93 -11.35
CA MET A 301 -14.76 -2.31 -11.21
C MET A 301 -15.26 -1.77 -12.55
N TYR A 302 -14.41 -1.08 -13.31
CA TYR A 302 -14.74 -0.61 -14.65
C TYR A 302 -15.10 -1.76 -15.60
N ASP A 303 -14.32 -2.84 -15.56
CA ASP A 303 -14.56 -4.02 -16.36
C ASP A 303 -15.89 -4.71 -16.01
N MET A 304 -16.24 -4.80 -14.71
CA MET A 304 -17.53 -5.32 -14.26
C MET A 304 -18.73 -4.51 -14.82
N VAL A 305 -18.59 -3.17 -14.86
CA VAL A 305 -19.62 -2.29 -15.45
C VAL A 305 -19.72 -2.50 -16.94
N LEU A 306 -18.59 -2.64 -17.65
CA LEU A 306 -18.57 -2.91 -19.10
C LEU A 306 -19.22 -4.24 -19.46
N GLN A 307 -19.00 -5.27 -18.64
CA GLN A 307 -19.55 -6.61 -18.86
C GLN A 307 -21.01 -6.73 -18.40
N GLY A 308 -21.55 -5.68 -17.77
CA GLY A 308 -22.92 -5.70 -17.26
C GLY A 308 -23.10 -6.61 -16.03
N GLN A 309 -22.02 -6.94 -15.34
CA GLN A 309 -22.04 -7.74 -14.11
C GLN A 309 -22.67 -6.99 -12.93
N VAL A 310 -22.56 -5.67 -12.92
CA VAL A 310 -23.23 -4.77 -11.98
C VAL A 310 -23.92 -3.64 -12.73
N ASP A 311 -25.09 -3.22 -12.25
CA ASP A 311 -25.79 -2.04 -12.76
C ASP A 311 -25.49 -0.85 -11.85
N ARG A 312 -24.60 0.02 -12.31
CA ARG A 312 -24.22 1.29 -11.63
C ARG A 312 -24.71 2.51 -12.43
N GLY A 313 -25.80 2.34 -13.19
CA GLY A 313 -26.42 3.40 -13.97
C GLY A 313 -25.59 3.82 -15.19
N THR A 314 -25.72 5.09 -15.59
CA THR A 314 -25.09 5.62 -16.82
C THR A 314 -23.61 6.02 -16.66
N ASN A 315 -23.03 5.90 -15.46
CA ASN A 315 -21.73 6.49 -15.14
C ASN A 315 -20.52 5.58 -15.43
N ARG A 316 -20.59 4.75 -16.49
CA ARG A 316 -19.41 3.97 -16.94
C ARG A 316 -18.17 4.84 -17.14
N GLN A 317 -18.36 6.04 -17.66
CA GLN A 317 -17.30 7.00 -17.91
C GLN A 317 -16.64 7.48 -16.61
N GLU A 318 -17.40 7.66 -15.54
CA GLU A 318 -16.88 8.11 -14.25
C GLU A 318 -15.88 7.09 -13.64
N TYR A 319 -16.19 5.80 -13.70
CA TYR A 319 -15.27 4.77 -13.22
C TYR A 319 -14.00 4.68 -14.06
N LEU A 320 -14.12 4.85 -15.38
CA LEU A 320 -12.97 4.92 -16.27
C LEU A 320 -12.06 6.11 -15.92
N GLU A 321 -12.67 7.26 -15.68
CA GLU A 321 -11.95 8.48 -15.34
C GLU A 321 -11.28 8.36 -13.96
N GLN A 322 -11.95 7.78 -12.96
CA GLN A 322 -11.37 7.49 -11.65
C GLN A 322 -10.16 6.56 -11.76
N PHE A 323 -10.29 5.48 -12.52
CA PHE A 323 -9.17 4.58 -12.79
C PHE A 323 -7.98 5.30 -13.42
N ALA A 324 -8.23 6.13 -14.43
CA ALA A 324 -7.19 6.85 -15.13
C ALA A 324 -6.48 7.89 -14.25
N VAL A 325 -7.25 8.68 -13.49
CA VAL A 325 -6.68 9.66 -12.55
C VAL A 325 -5.87 8.96 -11.48
N PHE A 326 -6.37 7.86 -10.96
CA PHE A 326 -5.68 7.08 -9.96
C PHE A 326 -4.36 6.51 -10.50
N GLY A 327 -4.38 5.89 -11.68
CA GLY A 327 -3.18 5.38 -12.34
C GLY A 327 -2.14 6.47 -12.59
N ALA A 328 -2.57 7.64 -13.02
CA ALA A 328 -1.71 8.80 -13.20
C ALA A 328 -1.04 9.24 -11.88
N ARG A 329 -1.80 9.28 -10.78
CA ARG A 329 -1.30 9.68 -9.46
C ARG A 329 -0.29 8.69 -8.89
N MET A 330 -0.59 7.39 -8.98
CA MET A 330 0.29 6.33 -8.44
C MET A 330 1.55 6.09 -9.26
N ARG A 331 1.60 6.59 -10.51
CA ARG A 331 2.74 6.42 -11.42
C ARG A 331 3.16 4.95 -11.60
N ASP A 332 2.20 4.05 -11.50
CA ASP A 332 2.36 2.69 -11.97
C ASP A 332 2.57 2.72 -13.49
N ALA A 333 3.67 2.14 -13.98
CA ALA A 333 4.04 2.25 -15.38
C ALA A 333 2.97 1.68 -16.32
N HIS A 334 2.37 0.55 -15.95
CA HIS A 334 1.31 -0.07 -16.74
C HIS A 334 0.04 0.78 -16.75
N MET A 335 -0.36 1.28 -15.60
CA MET A 335 -1.53 2.14 -15.47
C MET A 335 -1.32 3.49 -16.17
N GLN A 336 -0.09 4.04 -16.15
CA GLN A 336 0.24 5.26 -16.89
C GLN A 336 0.12 5.05 -18.40
N ASP A 337 0.65 3.96 -18.94
CA ASP A 337 0.57 3.64 -20.36
C ASP A 337 -0.89 3.49 -20.80
N GLU A 338 -1.71 2.79 -20.01
CA GLU A 338 -3.13 2.63 -20.28
C GLU A 338 -3.89 3.96 -20.20
N THR A 339 -3.60 4.78 -19.19
CA THR A 339 -4.18 6.12 -19.02
C THR A 339 -3.85 7.03 -20.20
N VAL A 340 -2.59 7.04 -20.66
CA VAL A 340 -2.15 7.80 -21.83
C VAL A 340 -2.85 7.31 -23.09
N ARG A 341 -2.99 5.99 -23.25
CA ARG A 341 -3.71 5.40 -24.36
C ARG A 341 -5.19 5.82 -24.38
N MET A 342 -5.87 5.78 -23.24
CA MET A 342 -7.26 6.23 -23.11
C MET A 342 -7.42 7.72 -23.41
N TYR A 343 -6.51 8.56 -22.94
CA TYR A 343 -6.48 10.00 -23.21
C TYR A 343 -6.31 10.27 -24.70
N ARG A 344 -5.31 9.67 -25.34
CA ARG A 344 -5.07 9.81 -26.78
C ARG A 344 -6.25 9.35 -27.66
N ASN A 345 -7.00 8.36 -27.19
CA ASN A 345 -8.19 7.86 -27.87
C ASN A 345 -9.46 8.69 -27.58
N GLY A 346 -9.32 9.83 -26.89
CA GLY A 346 -10.44 10.72 -26.56
C GLY A 346 -11.46 10.14 -25.57
N ARG A 347 -11.10 9.09 -24.85
CA ARG A 347 -11.95 8.46 -23.84
C ARG A 347 -11.96 9.18 -22.50
N LEU A 348 -10.95 10.01 -22.24
CA LEU A 348 -10.81 10.79 -21.03
C LEU A 348 -10.94 12.27 -21.36
N THR A 349 -11.94 12.92 -20.80
CA THR A 349 -12.24 14.34 -21.07
C THR A 349 -12.26 15.19 -19.83
N ARG A 350 -12.67 14.62 -18.69
CA ARG A 350 -12.92 15.37 -17.45
C ARG A 350 -11.65 15.77 -16.71
N TYR A 351 -10.62 14.91 -16.75
CA TYR A 351 -9.34 15.09 -16.02
C TYR A 351 -8.15 15.34 -16.95
N ALA A 352 -8.42 15.85 -18.16
CA ALA A 352 -7.37 16.08 -19.16
C ALA A 352 -6.21 16.94 -18.62
N ALA A 353 -6.51 18.00 -17.87
CA ALA A 353 -5.49 18.87 -17.30
C ALA A 353 -4.64 18.18 -16.21
N GLU A 354 -5.24 17.29 -15.41
CA GLU A 354 -4.51 16.50 -14.42
C GLU A 354 -3.60 15.47 -15.12
N ILE A 355 -4.12 14.80 -16.15
CA ILE A 355 -3.34 13.82 -16.92
C ILE A 355 -2.17 14.48 -17.64
N GLU A 356 -2.36 15.67 -18.20
CA GLU A 356 -1.28 16.46 -18.82
C GLU A 356 -0.18 16.86 -17.82
N MET A 357 -0.54 17.14 -16.56
CA MET A 357 0.46 17.42 -15.51
C MET A 357 1.35 16.20 -15.19
N PHE A 358 0.86 14.99 -15.43
CA PHE A 358 1.59 13.75 -15.20
C PHE A 358 2.41 13.29 -16.41
N HIS A 359 2.33 14.00 -17.54
CA HIS A 359 3.13 13.69 -18.71
C HIS A 359 4.62 13.84 -18.37
N LEU A 360 5.24 12.71 -18.08
CA LEU A 360 6.67 12.64 -17.88
C LEU A 360 7.37 12.51 -19.24
N PRO A 361 8.48 13.19 -19.45
CA PRO A 361 9.31 13.04 -20.66
C PRO A 361 9.71 11.58 -20.97
N GLU A 362 9.68 10.69 -19.97
CA GLU A 362 10.00 9.27 -20.13
C GLU A 362 8.88 8.44 -20.77
N VAL A 363 7.61 8.77 -20.55
CA VAL A 363 6.49 8.09 -21.21
C VAL A 363 6.50 8.39 -22.71
N GLU A 364 6.85 9.62 -23.09
CA GLU A 364 7.03 9.98 -24.50
C GLU A 364 8.23 9.28 -25.14
N ARG A 365 9.33 9.08 -24.42
CA ARG A 365 10.51 8.35 -24.94
C ARG A 365 10.18 6.87 -25.19
N ARG A 366 9.48 6.20 -24.26
CA ARG A 366 9.10 4.78 -24.46
C ARG A 366 8.13 4.60 -25.63
N SER A 367 7.20 5.53 -25.85
CA SER A 367 6.29 5.47 -27.00
C SER A 367 6.97 5.79 -28.32
N SER A 368 8.08 6.53 -28.32
CA SER A 368 8.88 6.81 -29.51
C SER A 368 9.93 5.74 -29.81
N GLU A 369 10.41 5.01 -28.82
CA GLU A 369 11.37 3.90 -28.99
C GLU A 369 10.70 2.59 -29.40
N ASN A 370 9.44 2.39 -29.03
CA ASN A 370 8.64 1.22 -29.44
C ASN A 370 7.81 1.48 -30.70
N GLY A 371 8.36 2.25 -31.64
CA GLY A 371 7.76 2.62 -32.90
C GLY A 371 6.64 1.70 -33.39
N THR A 372 5.46 2.27 -33.64
CA THR A 372 4.21 1.67 -34.12
C THR A 372 3.31 1.09 -33.05
N LEU A 373 2.50 1.96 -32.46
CA LEU A 373 1.19 1.57 -31.99
C LEU A 373 0.19 1.96 -33.08
N ASP A 374 -0.06 1.01 -34.01
CA ASP A 374 -1.24 1.01 -34.87
C ASP A 374 -2.47 0.56 -34.09
#